data_3923ad1262f8c09a725a90af3b8cbaaf
#
_entry.id   3923ad1262f8c09a725a90af3b8cbaaf
#
_cell.length_a   1.000
_cell.length_b   1.000
_cell.length_c   1.000
_cell.angle_alpha   90.00
_cell.angle_beta   90.00
_cell.angle_gamma   90.00
#
_symmetry.space_group_name_H-M   'P 1'
#
loop_
_entity.id
_entity.type
_entity.pdbx_description
1 polymer ?
#
loop_
_entity_poly.entity_id
_entity_poly.type
_entity_poly.pdbx_seq_one_letter_code
_entity_poly.pdbx_strand_id
1 'polypeptide(L)'
;VTESFDAVDVIRTKRDRGELSDGQIDWVIDAYTRGAVADEQMSSLAMAILLNGMNQREIARWTAAMIASGERMDFGKLSRPTADKHSTGGVGDKITLPLAPLVAACGVAVPQLSGRGLGHTGGTLDKLESIPGWRAALSNDELMRQLEEVGAVICAAGDGLAPADKKLYSLRDVTGTVEAIPLIASSIMSKKIAEGTGALVLDVKVGSGAFMKDLADARELAETMVALGTDAGVKTVALLTDMSTPLGLTAGNALEVRESV
;
A
#
# COMPACT_ATOMS: atom_id res chain seq x y z
N VAL A 1 3.25 -28.22 17.44
CA VAL A 1 2.56 -27.07 18.03
C VAL A 1 1.10 -27.18 17.62
N THR A 2 0.18 -27.25 18.59
CA THR A 2 -1.27 -27.25 18.31
C THR A 2 -1.64 -25.82 17.93
N GLU A 3 -2.19 -25.63 16.72
CA GLU A 3 -2.65 -24.31 16.30
C GLU A 3 -3.85 -23.87 17.17
N SER A 4 -3.90 -22.57 17.48
CA SER A 4 -4.94 -22.02 18.35
C SER A 4 -6.30 -21.89 17.64
N PHE A 5 -6.28 -21.85 16.30
CA PHE A 5 -7.46 -21.72 15.44
C PHE A 5 -7.33 -22.65 14.22
N ASP A 6 -8.43 -22.82 13.51
CA ASP A 6 -8.50 -23.53 12.24
C ASP A 6 -8.92 -22.58 11.12
N ALA A 7 -8.28 -22.68 9.96
CA ALA A 7 -8.55 -21.79 8.83
C ALA A 7 -10.01 -21.89 8.35
N VAL A 8 -10.59 -23.08 8.39
CA VAL A 8 -11.99 -23.31 7.97
C VAL A 8 -12.96 -22.59 8.90
N ASP A 9 -12.69 -22.56 10.20
CA ASP A 9 -13.54 -21.85 11.16
C ASP A 9 -13.44 -20.33 11.01
N VAL A 10 -12.25 -19.79 10.73
CA VAL A 10 -12.06 -18.37 10.41
C VAL A 10 -12.82 -18.01 9.12
N ILE A 11 -12.73 -18.84 8.08
CA ILE A 11 -13.46 -18.64 6.82
C ILE A 11 -14.98 -18.68 7.07
N ARG A 12 -15.48 -19.67 7.82
CA ARG A 12 -16.91 -19.80 8.15
C ARG A 12 -17.44 -18.59 8.90
N THR A 13 -16.67 -18.07 9.88
CA THR A 13 -17.05 -16.86 10.62
C THR A 13 -17.33 -15.72 9.65
N LYS A 14 -16.43 -15.46 8.72
CA LYS A 14 -16.58 -14.33 7.76
C LYS A 14 -17.61 -14.64 6.67
N ARG A 15 -17.64 -15.87 6.17
CA ARG A 15 -18.66 -16.32 5.21
C ARG A 15 -20.09 -16.09 5.73
N ASP A 16 -20.32 -16.39 7.01
CA ASP A 16 -21.62 -16.30 7.66
C ASP A 16 -21.90 -14.90 8.25
N ARG A 17 -21.14 -13.88 7.80
CA ARG A 17 -21.25 -12.46 8.19
C ARG A 17 -20.91 -12.18 9.66
N GLY A 18 -20.17 -13.07 10.30
CA GLY A 18 -19.63 -12.85 11.63
C GLY A 18 -18.43 -11.92 11.62
N GLU A 19 -18.08 -11.41 12.80
CA GLU A 19 -16.87 -10.65 13.03
C GLU A 19 -15.72 -11.59 13.45
N LEU A 20 -14.55 -11.37 12.85
CA LEU A 20 -13.33 -12.07 13.29
C LEU A 20 -12.85 -11.47 14.60
N SER A 21 -12.49 -12.32 15.54
CA SER A 21 -11.80 -11.87 16.76
C SER A 21 -10.37 -11.43 16.43
N ASP A 22 -9.77 -10.62 17.32
CA ASP A 22 -8.38 -10.21 17.19
C ASP A 22 -7.43 -11.41 17.11
N GLY A 23 -7.68 -12.43 17.92
CA GLY A 23 -6.89 -13.67 17.90
C GLY A 23 -7.00 -14.44 16.58
N GLN A 24 -8.19 -14.50 15.98
CA GLN A 24 -8.36 -15.12 14.65
C GLN A 24 -7.61 -14.37 13.56
N ILE A 25 -7.64 -13.04 13.61
CA ILE A 25 -6.93 -12.17 12.65
C ILE A 25 -5.42 -12.37 12.78
N ASP A 26 -4.88 -12.25 14.00
CA ASP A 26 -3.45 -12.43 14.24
C ASP A 26 -2.96 -13.79 13.77
N TRP A 27 -3.72 -14.84 14.18
CA TRP A 27 -3.37 -16.19 13.82
C TRP A 27 -3.39 -16.43 12.30
N VAL A 28 -4.45 -16.00 11.59
CA VAL A 28 -4.56 -16.28 10.15
C VAL A 28 -3.50 -15.56 9.33
N ILE A 29 -3.13 -14.33 9.70
CA ILE A 29 -2.06 -13.59 9.04
C ILE A 29 -0.70 -14.23 9.28
N ASP A 30 -0.39 -14.61 10.53
CA ASP A 30 0.86 -15.31 10.87
C ASP A 30 0.93 -16.67 10.18
N ALA A 31 -0.13 -17.49 10.31
CA ALA A 31 -0.18 -18.83 9.73
C ALA A 31 -0.10 -18.81 8.19
N TYR A 32 -0.71 -17.81 7.55
CA TYR A 32 -0.58 -17.63 6.11
C TYR A 32 0.84 -17.19 5.71
N THR A 33 1.44 -16.29 6.46
CA THR A 33 2.80 -15.80 6.19
C THR A 33 3.82 -16.93 6.23
N ARG A 34 3.75 -17.81 7.22
CA ARG A 34 4.65 -18.98 7.36
C ARG A 34 4.20 -20.22 6.58
N GLY A 35 3.11 -20.15 5.79
CA GLY A 35 2.64 -21.22 4.91
C GLY A 35 1.84 -22.34 5.59
N ALA A 36 1.36 -22.13 6.82
CA ALA A 36 0.49 -23.08 7.51
C ALA A 36 -0.98 -22.98 7.06
N VAL A 37 -1.41 -21.81 6.56
CA VAL A 37 -2.67 -21.61 5.84
C VAL A 37 -2.36 -21.64 4.34
N ALA A 38 -3.07 -22.46 3.59
CA ALA A 38 -2.88 -22.62 2.16
C ALA A 38 -3.51 -21.46 1.36
N ASP A 39 -3.04 -21.25 0.12
CA ASP A 39 -3.55 -20.20 -0.76
C ASP A 39 -5.05 -20.35 -1.04
N GLU A 40 -5.56 -21.57 -1.18
CA GLU A 40 -6.98 -21.87 -1.37
C GLU A 40 -7.83 -21.41 -0.18
N GLN A 41 -7.31 -21.58 1.02
CA GLN A 41 -7.98 -21.16 2.25
C GLN A 41 -7.98 -19.63 2.38
N MET A 42 -6.83 -19.00 2.15
CA MET A 42 -6.72 -17.54 2.19
C MET A 42 -7.53 -16.88 1.06
N SER A 43 -7.58 -17.47 -0.12
CA SER A 43 -8.45 -17.04 -1.22
C SER A 43 -9.92 -17.06 -0.85
N SER A 44 -10.36 -18.14 -0.18
CA SER A 44 -11.74 -18.26 0.32
C SER A 44 -12.07 -17.20 1.37
N LEU A 45 -11.12 -16.91 2.27
CA LEU A 45 -11.28 -15.84 3.27
C LEU A 45 -11.32 -14.45 2.61
N ALA A 46 -10.43 -14.18 1.66
CA ALA A 46 -10.41 -12.91 0.92
C ALA A 46 -11.72 -12.68 0.16
N MET A 47 -12.29 -13.72 -0.44
CA MET A 47 -13.60 -13.65 -1.09
C MET A 47 -14.74 -13.42 -0.08
N ALA A 48 -14.70 -14.06 1.08
CA ALA A 48 -15.68 -13.82 2.14
C ALA A 48 -15.60 -12.37 2.66
N ILE A 49 -14.41 -11.80 2.78
CA ILE A 49 -14.20 -10.39 3.13
C ILE A 49 -14.73 -9.47 2.03
N LEU A 50 -14.47 -9.75 0.76
CA LEU A 50 -14.99 -8.96 -0.35
C LEU A 50 -16.52 -8.87 -0.32
N LEU A 51 -17.18 -10.01 -0.09
CA LEU A 51 -18.65 -10.11 -0.14
C LEU A 51 -19.35 -9.57 1.12
N ASN A 52 -18.70 -9.64 2.28
CA ASN A 52 -19.33 -9.34 3.58
C ASN A 52 -18.68 -8.17 4.32
N GLY A 53 -17.57 -7.65 3.83
CA GLY A 53 -16.84 -6.54 4.45
C GLY A 53 -16.09 -6.90 5.73
N MET A 54 -15.45 -5.91 6.32
CA MET A 54 -14.86 -5.92 7.66
C MET A 54 -15.24 -4.63 8.36
N ASN A 55 -15.48 -4.68 9.67
CA ASN A 55 -15.67 -3.45 10.43
C ASN A 55 -14.32 -2.75 10.72
N GLN A 56 -14.36 -1.53 11.24
CA GLN A 56 -13.17 -0.73 11.48
C GLN A 56 -12.16 -1.40 12.43
N ARG A 57 -12.64 -2.10 13.47
CA ARG A 57 -11.79 -2.86 14.40
C ARG A 57 -11.05 -3.99 13.67
N GLU A 58 -11.76 -4.76 12.84
CA GLU A 58 -11.17 -5.83 12.06
C GLU A 58 -10.10 -5.31 11.10
N ILE A 59 -10.38 -4.20 10.39
CA ILE A 59 -9.44 -3.57 9.44
C ILE A 59 -8.19 -3.10 10.18
N ALA A 60 -8.35 -2.44 11.32
CA ALA A 60 -7.24 -1.96 12.13
C ALA A 60 -6.37 -3.13 12.63
N ARG A 61 -7.00 -4.21 13.14
CA ARG A 61 -6.26 -5.38 13.61
C ARG A 61 -5.55 -6.12 12.48
N TRP A 62 -6.23 -6.29 11.35
CA TRP A 62 -5.65 -6.89 10.14
C TRP A 62 -4.40 -6.12 9.67
N THR A 63 -4.51 -4.80 9.60
CA THR A 63 -3.39 -3.92 9.26
C THR A 63 -2.24 -4.06 10.25
N ALA A 64 -2.53 -4.06 11.55
CA ALA A 64 -1.52 -4.25 12.59
C ALA A 64 -0.81 -5.61 12.50
N ALA A 65 -1.56 -6.69 12.23
CA ALA A 65 -0.99 -8.02 12.05
C ALA A 65 -0.08 -8.09 10.80
N MET A 66 -0.47 -7.44 9.71
CA MET A 66 0.39 -7.32 8.51
C MET A 66 1.69 -6.56 8.81
N ILE A 67 1.62 -5.45 9.53
CA ILE A 67 2.81 -4.69 9.95
C ILE A 67 3.72 -5.56 10.84
N ALA A 68 3.14 -6.29 11.80
CA ALA A 68 3.86 -7.15 12.72
C ALA A 68 4.52 -8.36 12.04
N SER A 69 4.11 -8.71 10.83
CA SER A 69 4.71 -9.81 10.06
C SER A 69 6.13 -9.51 9.56
N GLY A 70 6.57 -8.26 9.62
CA GLY A 70 7.85 -7.84 9.05
C GLY A 70 8.56 -6.77 9.86
N GLU A 71 9.50 -6.12 9.22
CA GLU A 71 10.34 -5.07 9.79
C GLU A 71 9.67 -3.70 9.65
N ARG A 72 10.12 -2.75 10.48
CA ARG A 72 9.80 -1.33 10.35
C ARG A 72 11.07 -0.56 10.02
N MET A 73 10.94 0.45 9.18
CA MET A 73 12.03 1.38 8.91
C MET A 73 12.07 2.46 9.99
N ASP A 74 13.27 3.00 10.21
CA ASP A 74 13.50 4.08 11.18
C ASP A 74 14.30 5.21 10.50
N PHE A 75 13.69 6.37 10.39
CA PHE A 75 14.29 7.58 9.83
C PHE A 75 14.74 8.57 10.89
N GLY A 76 14.77 8.19 12.15
CA GLY A 76 15.14 9.07 13.26
C GLY A 76 16.56 9.64 13.19
N LYS A 77 17.41 9.08 12.34
CA LYS A 77 18.78 9.57 12.10
C LYS A 77 18.89 10.64 11.01
N LEU A 78 17.83 10.87 10.23
CA LEU A 78 17.85 11.90 9.19
C LEU A 78 17.82 13.30 9.81
N SER A 79 18.53 14.23 9.17
CA SER A 79 18.57 15.64 9.57
C SER A 79 17.29 16.41 9.22
N ARG A 80 16.38 15.80 8.45
CA ARG A 80 15.16 16.41 7.91
C ARG A 80 13.91 15.64 8.37
N PRO A 81 12.76 16.33 8.53
CA PRO A 81 11.49 15.63 8.72
C PRO A 81 11.15 14.79 7.49
N THR A 82 10.41 13.69 7.71
CA THR A 82 10.01 12.79 6.63
C THR A 82 8.54 12.94 6.31
N ALA A 83 8.22 12.87 5.03
CA ALA A 83 6.85 12.75 4.54
C ALA A 83 6.83 11.86 3.29
N ASP A 84 5.77 11.10 3.14
CA ASP A 84 5.54 10.31 1.95
C ASP A 84 4.17 10.55 1.36
N LYS A 85 3.98 10.11 0.13
CA LYS A 85 2.72 10.14 -0.59
C LYS A 85 2.40 8.76 -1.16
N HIS A 86 1.16 8.34 -1.02
CA HIS A 86 0.65 7.17 -1.70
C HIS A 86 -0.47 7.55 -2.65
N SER A 87 -0.36 7.16 -3.93
CA SER A 87 -1.46 7.22 -4.88
C SER A 87 -2.10 5.85 -5.03
N THR A 88 -3.44 5.80 -5.11
CA THR A 88 -4.14 4.56 -5.46
C THR A 88 -3.95 4.16 -6.92
N GLY A 89 -3.33 5.03 -7.71
CA GLY A 89 -2.98 4.76 -9.09
C GLY A 89 -4.10 5.02 -10.10
N GLY A 90 -3.72 4.99 -11.36
CA GLY A 90 -4.61 5.19 -12.48
C GLY A 90 -3.83 5.33 -13.78
N VAL A 91 -4.55 5.43 -14.90
CA VAL A 91 -3.94 5.59 -16.22
C VAL A 91 -3.32 6.98 -16.34
N GLY A 92 -2.00 7.04 -16.54
CA GLY A 92 -1.27 8.31 -16.66
C GLY A 92 -1.03 9.04 -15.34
N ASP A 93 -1.13 8.35 -14.20
CA ASP A 93 -0.77 8.92 -12.90
C ASP A 93 0.75 8.98 -12.74
N LYS A 94 1.31 10.13 -13.04
CA LYS A 94 2.76 10.40 -12.94
C LYS A 94 3.15 11.34 -11.80
N ILE A 95 2.21 11.72 -10.94
CA ILE A 95 2.42 12.78 -9.94
C ILE A 95 3.62 12.53 -9.02
N THR A 96 3.95 11.29 -8.71
CA THR A 96 5.09 10.95 -7.86
C THR A 96 6.42 11.48 -8.45
N LEU A 97 6.57 11.45 -9.76
CA LEU A 97 7.83 11.82 -10.44
C LEU A 97 8.21 13.28 -10.20
N PRO A 98 7.32 14.27 -10.48
CA PRO A 98 7.63 15.68 -10.19
C PRO A 98 7.48 16.02 -8.70
N LEU A 99 6.59 15.33 -7.95
CA LEU A 99 6.27 15.69 -6.57
C LEU A 99 7.41 15.35 -5.60
N ALA A 100 8.03 14.17 -5.73
CA ALA A 100 9.07 13.75 -4.80
C ALA A 100 10.27 14.73 -4.76
N PRO A 101 10.87 15.13 -5.89
CA PRO A 101 11.93 16.13 -5.88
C PRO A 101 11.44 17.53 -5.46
N LEU A 102 10.21 17.91 -5.77
CA LEU A 102 9.64 19.19 -5.35
C LEU A 102 9.55 19.28 -3.82
N VAL A 103 9.02 18.23 -3.16
CA VAL A 103 8.92 18.19 -1.70
C VAL A 103 10.30 18.14 -1.04
N ALA A 104 11.25 17.42 -1.64
CA ALA A 104 12.64 17.42 -1.17
C ALA A 104 13.29 18.79 -1.24
N ALA A 105 13.02 19.58 -2.31
CA ALA A 105 13.48 20.97 -2.45
C ALA A 105 12.89 21.90 -1.37
N CYS A 106 11.75 21.53 -0.78
CA CYS A 106 11.14 22.23 0.37
C CYS A 106 11.76 21.83 1.72
N GLY A 107 12.80 20.99 1.74
CA GLY A 107 13.52 20.61 2.96
C GLY A 107 12.94 19.38 3.70
N VAL A 108 12.07 18.61 3.06
CA VAL A 108 11.49 17.37 3.62
C VAL A 108 12.14 16.16 2.95
N ALA A 109 12.47 15.14 3.72
CA ALA A 109 12.96 13.87 3.15
C ALA A 109 11.78 13.01 2.70
N VAL A 110 11.85 12.51 1.46
CA VAL A 110 10.78 11.74 0.81
C VAL A 110 11.24 10.32 0.49
N PRO A 111 11.05 9.36 1.39
CA PRO A 111 11.37 7.95 1.16
C PRO A 111 10.21 7.27 0.42
N GLN A 112 10.04 7.58 -0.85
CA GLN A 112 8.93 7.13 -1.66
C GLN A 112 9.04 5.65 -2.01
N LEU A 113 8.53 4.77 -1.16
CA LEU A 113 8.36 3.36 -1.50
C LEU A 113 7.18 3.20 -2.46
N SER A 114 7.48 2.73 -3.64
CA SER A 114 6.53 2.62 -4.74
C SER A 114 6.34 1.17 -5.19
N GLY A 115 5.26 0.93 -5.93
CA GLY A 115 4.90 -0.36 -6.49
C GLY A 115 4.97 -0.38 -8.02
N ARG A 116 4.79 -1.59 -8.56
CA ARG A 116 4.51 -1.83 -9.97
C ARG A 116 3.04 -1.57 -10.27
N GLY A 117 2.71 -1.39 -11.53
CA GLY A 117 1.33 -1.26 -11.97
C GLY A 117 0.54 -2.54 -11.78
N LEU A 118 -0.77 -2.38 -11.69
CA LEU A 118 -1.75 -3.46 -11.65
C LEU A 118 -2.75 -3.31 -12.78
N GLY A 119 -3.15 -4.44 -13.34
CA GLY A 119 -4.18 -4.48 -14.37
C GLY A 119 -3.85 -3.55 -15.54
N HIS A 120 -4.68 -2.52 -15.73
CA HIS A 120 -4.57 -1.55 -16.82
C HIS A 120 -3.68 -0.33 -16.53
N THR A 121 -3.02 -0.29 -15.36
CA THR A 121 -2.20 0.86 -14.93
C THR A 121 -0.71 0.59 -15.03
N GLY A 122 0.11 1.64 -15.20
CA GLY A 122 1.55 1.59 -15.06
C GLY A 122 1.98 2.07 -13.66
N GLY A 123 2.84 1.31 -12.99
CA GLY A 123 3.39 1.70 -11.69
C GLY A 123 4.55 2.69 -11.80
N THR A 124 4.85 3.39 -10.72
CA THR A 124 5.97 4.35 -10.69
C THR A 124 7.31 3.66 -10.98
N LEU A 125 7.51 2.44 -10.46
CA LEU A 125 8.74 1.67 -10.72
C LEU A 125 8.86 1.32 -12.21
N ASP A 126 7.76 0.88 -12.85
CA ASP A 126 7.75 0.52 -14.27
C ASP A 126 8.12 1.72 -15.16
N LYS A 127 7.70 2.92 -14.77
CA LYS A 127 8.05 4.17 -15.46
C LYS A 127 9.54 4.47 -15.32
N LEU A 128 10.09 4.42 -14.11
CA LEU A 128 11.48 4.73 -13.84
C LEU A 128 12.45 3.70 -14.42
N GLU A 129 12.05 2.45 -14.59
CA GLU A 129 12.84 1.42 -15.26
C GLU A 129 13.08 1.73 -16.76
N SER A 130 12.33 2.67 -17.35
CA SER A 130 12.62 3.18 -18.69
C SER A 130 13.87 4.06 -18.77
N ILE A 131 14.41 4.48 -17.62
CA ILE A 131 15.67 5.24 -17.52
C ILE A 131 16.84 4.26 -17.50
N PRO A 132 17.75 4.29 -18.48
CA PRO A 132 18.88 3.38 -18.51
C PRO A 132 19.73 3.44 -17.25
N GLY A 133 19.98 2.30 -16.62
CA GLY A 133 20.78 2.19 -15.40
C GLY A 133 20.03 2.45 -14.10
N TRP A 134 18.78 2.88 -14.14
CA TRP A 134 17.96 2.98 -12.92
C TRP A 134 17.59 1.59 -12.38
N ARG A 135 17.53 1.46 -11.07
CA ARG A 135 17.15 0.19 -10.41
C ARG A 135 16.20 0.46 -9.24
N ALA A 136 15.19 -0.39 -9.12
CA ALA A 136 14.17 -0.29 -8.07
C ALA A 136 14.67 -0.74 -6.70
N ALA A 137 15.51 -1.77 -6.65
CA ALA A 137 16.01 -2.34 -5.41
C ALA A 137 17.23 -1.56 -4.89
N LEU A 138 17.13 -1.08 -3.65
CA LEU A 138 18.20 -0.43 -2.91
C LEU A 138 18.38 -1.10 -1.56
N SER A 139 19.62 -1.11 -1.04
CA SER A 139 19.85 -1.44 0.36
C SER A 139 19.39 -0.29 1.27
N ASN A 140 19.17 -0.58 2.54
CA ASN A 140 18.80 0.44 3.53
C ASN A 140 19.88 1.55 3.62
N ASP A 141 21.15 1.21 3.54
CA ASP A 141 22.25 2.18 3.58
C ASP A 141 22.25 3.11 2.35
N GLU A 142 21.98 2.56 1.16
CA GLU A 142 21.87 3.35 -0.06
C GLU A 142 20.66 4.31 0.02
N LEU A 143 19.53 3.82 0.49
CA LEU A 143 18.31 4.61 0.69
C LEU A 143 18.56 5.76 1.68
N MET A 144 19.12 5.45 2.87
CA MET A 144 19.40 6.47 3.89
C MET A 144 20.39 7.52 3.42
N ARG A 145 21.47 7.10 2.72
CA ARG A 145 22.44 8.03 2.16
C ARG A 145 21.81 8.96 1.13
N GLN A 146 20.99 8.44 0.22
CA GLN A 146 20.33 9.27 -0.79
C GLN A 146 19.30 10.23 -0.17
N LEU A 147 18.58 9.81 0.86
CA LEU A 147 17.67 10.70 1.60
C LEU A 147 18.42 11.84 2.27
N GLU A 148 19.59 11.59 2.85
CA GLU A 148 20.39 12.65 3.49
C GLU A 148 21.01 13.60 2.45
N GLU A 149 21.58 13.08 1.36
CA GLU A 149 22.29 13.86 0.34
C GLU A 149 21.33 14.61 -0.60
N VAL A 150 20.28 13.93 -1.08
CA VAL A 150 19.38 14.45 -2.12
C VAL A 150 18.03 14.91 -1.54
N GLY A 151 17.57 14.25 -0.48
CA GLY A 151 16.27 14.51 0.13
C GLY A 151 15.11 13.68 -0.44
N ALA A 152 15.32 12.94 -1.53
CA ALA A 152 14.30 12.07 -2.09
C ALA A 152 14.89 10.75 -2.61
N VAL A 153 14.13 9.70 -2.49
CA VAL A 153 14.41 8.39 -3.12
C VAL A 153 13.09 7.78 -3.57
N ILE A 154 13.06 7.20 -4.77
CA ILE A 154 11.93 6.40 -5.25
C ILE A 154 12.46 4.99 -5.49
N CYS A 155 11.98 4.02 -4.73
CA CYS A 155 12.44 2.63 -4.82
C CYS A 155 11.34 1.64 -4.48
N ALA A 156 11.61 0.35 -4.65
CA ALA A 156 10.73 -0.71 -4.21
C ALA A 156 10.83 -0.90 -2.69
N ALA A 157 9.74 -1.35 -2.07
CA ALA A 157 9.78 -1.83 -0.69
C ALA A 157 10.69 -3.05 -0.60
N GLY A 158 11.52 -3.10 0.44
CA GLY A 158 12.33 -4.28 0.75
C GLY A 158 11.48 -5.50 1.11
N ASP A 159 12.05 -6.69 0.96
CA ASP A 159 11.33 -7.95 1.22
C ASP A 159 10.89 -8.13 2.68
N GLY A 160 11.55 -7.44 3.61
CA GLY A 160 11.20 -7.44 5.03
C GLY A 160 10.00 -6.56 5.39
N LEU A 161 9.54 -5.68 4.49
CA LEU A 161 8.45 -4.77 4.80
C LEU A 161 7.08 -5.43 4.53
N ALA A 162 6.30 -5.67 5.58
CA ALA A 162 4.97 -6.28 5.53
C ALA A 162 4.88 -7.52 4.60
N PRO A 163 5.67 -8.59 4.82
CA PRO A 163 5.71 -9.76 3.93
C PRO A 163 4.38 -10.48 3.82
N ALA A 164 3.53 -10.44 4.84
CA ALA A 164 2.16 -10.95 4.78
C ALA A 164 1.35 -10.25 3.68
N ASP A 165 1.48 -8.92 3.56
CA ASP A 165 0.80 -8.16 2.52
C ASP A 165 1.32 -8.53 1.13
N LYS A 166 2.63 -8.65 0.95
CA LYS A 166 3.23 -9.04 -0.34
C LYS A 166 2.65 -10.35 -0.86
N LYS A 167 2.54 -11.34 0.02
CA LYS A 167 1.98 -12.66 -0.32
C LYS A 167 0.48 -12.57 -0.63
N LEU A 168 -0.29 -11.90 0.22
CA LEU A 168 -1.73 -11.74 0.04
C LEU A 168 -2.07 -10.93 -1.20
N TYR A 169 -1.32 -9.88 -1.49
CA TYR A 169 -1.52 -9.03 -2.66
C TYR A 169 -1.39 -9.83 -3.97
N SER A 170 -0.36 -10.68 -4.07
CA SER A 170 -0.17 -11.57 -5.23
C SER A 170 -1.33 -12.56 -5.39
N LEU A 171 -1.87 -13.08 -4.27
CA LEU A 171 -3.02 -13.97 -4.28
C LEU A 171 -4.29 -13.24 -4.75
N ARG A 172 -4.51 -12.02 -4.27
CA ARG A 172 -5.70 -11.22 -4.61
C ARG A 172 -5.76 -10.87 -6.10
N ASP A 173 -4.61 -10.63 -6.73
CA ASP A 173 -4.52 -10.33 -8.15
C ASP A 173 -5.08 -11.45 -9.04
N VAL A 174 -4.89 -12.71 -8.65
CA VAL A 174 -5.33 -13.89 -9.41
C VAL A 174 -6.67 -14.47 -8.94
N THR A 175 -7.26 -13.94 -7.86
CA THR A 175 -8.50 -14.49 -7.26
C THR A 175 -9.72 -13.57 -7.39
N GLY A 176 -9.57 -12.41 -8.08
CA GLY A 176 -10.68 -11.45 -8.27
C GLY A 176 -11.14 -10.83 -6.94
N THR A 177 -10.21 -10.53 -6.03
CA THR A 177 -10.51 -9.95 -4.72
C THR A 177 -9.79 -8.62 -4.47
N VAL A 178 -9.27 -7.98 -5.54
CA VAL A 178 -8.52 -6.72 -5.45
C VAL A 178 -9.41 -5.58 -4.97
N GLU A 179 -10.69 -5.54 -5.36
CA GLU A 179 -11.60 -4.42 -5.13
C GLU A 179 -12.13 -4.32 -3.69
N ALA A 180 -11.82 -5.27 -2.82
CA ALA A 180 -12.25 -5.24 -1.41
C ALA A 180 -11.63 -4.05 -0.67
N ILE A 181 -12.42 -3.00 -0.38
CA ILE A 181 -11.97 -1.77 0.29
C ILE A 181 -11.19 -2.05 1.58
N PRO A 182 -11.64 -2.95 2.49
CA PRO A 182 -10.88 -3.28 3.69
C PRO A 182 -9.47 -3.80 3.38
N LEU A 183 -9.35 -4.64 2.36
CA LEU A 183 -8.07 -5.24 1.97
C LEU A 183 -7.19 -4.26 1.18
N ILE A 184 -7.78 -3.33 0.41
CA ILE A 184 -7.04 -2.23 -0.22
C ILE A 184 -6.43 -1.33 0.86
N ALA A 185 -7.27 -0.87 1.80
CA ALA A 185 -6.83 0.01 2.89
C ALA A 185 -5.71 -0.63 3.72
N SER A 186 -5.89 -1.88 4.14
CA SER A 186 -4.88 -2.61 4.93
C SER A 186 -3.58 -2.82 4.16
N SER A 187 -3.65 -3.16 2.88
CA SER A 187 -2.48 -3.38 2.02
C SER A 187 -1.65 -2.09 1.86
N ILE A 188 -2.30 -0.97 1.60
CA ILE A 188 -1.63 0.33 1.48
C ILE A 188 -1.03 0.74 2.83
N MET A 189 -1.86 0.77 3.87
CA MET A 189 -1.49 1.33 5.15
C MET A 189 -0.50 0.48 5.93
N SER A 190 -0.51 -0.85 5.77
CA SER A 190 0.50 -1.70 6.41
C SER A 190 1.93 -1.34 5.95
N LYS A 191 2.13 -1.12 4.66
CA LYS A 191 3.42 -0.69 4.11
C LYS A 191 3.78 0.74 4.52
N LYS A 192 2.82 1.67 4.41
CA LYS A 192 3.07 3.09 4.72
C LYS A 192 3.32 3.36 6.20
N ILE A 193 2.68 2.62 7.09
CA ILE A 193 2.95 2.71 8.53
C ILE A 193 4.28 2.02 8.87
N ALA A 194 4.56 0.84 8.29
CA ALA A 194 5.83 0.13 8.49
C ALA A 194 7.04 0.90 7.93
N GLU A 195 6.84 1.72 6.91
CA GLU A 195 7.84 2.64 6.35
C GLU A 195 8.31 3.68 7.39
N GLY A 196 7.46 4.10 8.34
CA GLY A 196 7.88 4.91 9.48
C GLY A 196 8.06 6.40 9.19
N THR A 197 7.41 6.94 8.15
CA THR A 197 7.41 8.39 7.87
C THR A 197 6.59 9.17 8.89
N GLY A 198 6.99 10.42 9.16
CA GLY A 198 6.29 11.30 10.12
C GLY A 198 4.95 11.83 9.60
N ALA A 199 4.79 11.92 8.28
CA ALA A 199 3.57 12.37 7.63
C ALA A 199 3.28 11.58 6.35
N LEU A 200 1.99 11.44 6.03
CA LEU A 200 1.53 10.71 4.84
C LEU A 200 0.40 11.49 4.16
N VAL A 201 0.52 11.67 2.85
CA VAL A 201 -0.55 12.18 1.99
C VAL A 201 -1.06 11.03 1.13
N LEU A 202 -2.36 10.75 1.22
CA LEU A 202 -3.04 9.75 0.42
C LEU A 202 -3.73 10.44 -0.76
N ASP A 203 -3.33 10.10 -1.97
CA ASP A 203 -3.93 10.58 -3.20
C ASP A 203 -4.87 9.50 -3.74
N VAL A 204 -6.14 9.59 -3.36
CA VAL A 204 -7.17 8.61 -3.73
C VAL A 204 -7.77 9.02 -5.06
N LYS A 205 -7.43 8.28 -6.10
CA LYS A 205 -7.86 8.52 -7.48
C LYS A 205 -9.28 8.04 -7.71
N VAL A 206 -10.10 8.87 -8.35
CA VAL A 206 -11.51 8.60 -8.68
C VAL A 206 -11.75 8.84 -10.16
N GLY A 207 -12.45 7.96 -10.83
CA GLY A 207 -12.85 8.16 -12.23
C GLY A 207 -12.54 6.98 -13.14
N SER A 208 -12.77 7.15 -14.43
CA SER A 208 -12.68 6.05 -15.41
C SER A 208 -11.30 5.44 -15.54
N GLY A 209 -10.23 6.21 -15.31
CA GLY A 209 -8.84 5.73 -15.32
C GLY A 209 -8.36 5.16 -13.98
N ALA A 210 -9.12 5.31 -12.89
CA ALA A 210 -8.78 4.83 -11.56
C ALA A 210 -9.36 3.44 -11.28
N PHE A 211 -8.96 2.84 -10.14
CA PHE A 211 -9.63 1.64 -9.59
C PHE A 211 -10.98 2.01 -8.97
N MET A 212 -11.03 3.08 -8.18
CA MET A 212 -12.28 3.61 -7.63
C MET A 212 -13.05 4.38 -8.69
N LYS A 213 -14.20 3.86 -9.11
CA LYS A 213 -15.03 4.49 -10.13
C LYS A 213 -16.04 5.46 -9.52
N ASP A 214 -16.45 5.20 -8.29
CA ASP A 214 -17.45 5.95 -7.55
C ASP A 214 -16.81 6.82 -6.45
N LEU A 215 -17.36 8.03 -6.27
CA LEU A 215 -16.85 8.97 -5.27
C LEU A 215 -17.15 8.52 -3.84
N ALA A 216 -18.26 7.79 -3.62
CA ALA A 216 -18.62 7.30 -2.30
C ALA A 216 -17.64 6.21 -1.84
N ASP A 217 -17.32 5.25 -2.71
CA ASP A 217 -16.35 4.19 -2.43
C ASP A 217 -14.94 4.76 -2.19
N ALA A 218 -14.56 5.77 -3.01
CA ALA A 218 -13.28 6.44 -2.83
C ALA A 218 -13.19 7.21 -1.51
N ARG A 219 -14.28 7.82 -1.08
CA ARG A 219 -14.38 8.50 0.22
C ARG A 219 -14.28 7.51 1.37
N GLU A 220 -15.01 6.40 1.31
CA GLU A 220 -14.93 5.33 2.31
C GLU A 220 -13.50 4.80 2.44
N LEU A 221 -12.82 4.53 1.31
CA LEU A 221 -11.42 4.11 1.30
C LEU A 221 -10.51 5.18 1.94
N ALA A 222 -10.67 6.44 1.57
CA ALA A 222 -9.89 7.55 2.10
C ALA A 222 -10.05 7.71 3.62
N GLU A 223 -11.28 7.71 4.10
CA GLU A 223 -11.61 7.83 5.53
C GLU A 223 -11.05 6.65 6.33
N THR A 224 -11.18 5.43 5.80
CA THR A 224 -10.60 4.22 6.40
C THR A 224 -9.07 4.32 6.51
N MET A 225 -8.38 4.73 5.46
CA MET A 225 -6.92 4.87 5.46
C MET A 225 -6.45 6.00 6.39
N VAL A 226 -7.15 7.13 6.44
CA VAL A 226 -6.83 8.24 7.35
C VAL A 226 -6.98 7.80 8.81
N ALA A 227 -8.03 7.06 9.13
CA ALA A 227 -8.21 6.50 10.47
C ALA A 227 -7.06 5.57 10.85
N LEU A 228 -6.68 4.62 9.99
CA LEU A 228 -5.56 3.71 10.22
C LEU A 228 -4.23 4.45 10.46
N GLY A 229 -3.95 5.48 9.66
CA GLY A 229 -2.73 6.27 9.82
C GLY A 229 -2.73 7.08 11.11
N THR A 230 -3.86 7.69 11.46
CA THR A 230 -4.03 8.48 12.70
C THR A 230 -3.88 7.59 13.93
N ASP A 231 -4.52 6.42 13.94
CA ASP A 231 -4.44 5.46 15.05
C ASP A 231 -3.01 4.93 15.23
N ALA A 232 -2.23 4.85 14.15
CA ALA A 232 -0.81 4.49 14.19
C ALA A 232 0.13 5.65 14.56
N GLY A 233 -0.40 6.85 14.83
CA GLY A 233 0.38 8.04 15.17
C GLY A 233 1.05 8.73 13.98
N VAL A 234 0.68 8.39 12.74
CA VAL A 234 1.17 9.02 11.52
C VAL A 234 0.25 10.17 11.13
N LYS A 235 0.81 11.35 10.90
CA LYS A 235 0.06 12.53 10.44
C LYS A 235 -0.45 12.28 9.02
N THR A 236 -1.71 11.88 8.89
CA THR A 236 -2.28 11.39 7.63
C THR A 236 -3.40 12.29 7.12
N VAL A 237 -3.34 12.65 5.85
CA VAL A 237 -4.40 13.36 5.13
C VAL A 237 -4.70 12.65 3.82
N ALA A 238 -5.92 12.76 3.32
CA ALA A 238 -6.32 12.23 2.02
C ALA A 238 -6.88 13.32 1.11
N LEU A 239 -6.55 13.21 -0.16
CA LEU A 239 -7.13 14.00 -1.25
C LEU A 239 -7.89 13.05 -2.17
N LEU A 240 -9.10 13.41 -2.55
CA LEU A 240 -9.85 12.76 -3.62
C LEU A 240 -9.55 13.52 -4.90
N THR A 241 -8.94 12.87 -5.88
CA THR A 241 -8.51 13.51 -7.11
C THR A 241 -9.07 12.82 -8.34
N ASP A 242 -9.43 13.62 -9.35
CA ASP A 242 -9.98 13.09 -10.61
C ASP A 242 -8.90 12.33 -11.42
N MET A 243 -9.25 11.15 -11.87
CA MET A 243 -8.47 10.30 -12.76
C MET A 243 -9.30 9.86 -13.97
N SER A 244 -10.27 10.63 -14.38
CA SER A 244 -11.02 10.41 -15.62
C SER A 244 -10.19 10.74 -16.86
N THR A 245 -9.15 11.57 -16.68
CA THR A 245 -8.14 11.89 -17.68
C THR A 245 -6.74 11.68 -17.11
N PRO A 246 -5.75 11.30 -17.94
CA PRO A 246 -4.36 11.26 -17.52
C PRO A 246 -3.88 12.61 -16.97
N LEU A 247 -3.00 12.58 -15.97
CA LEU A 247 -2.28 13.76 -15.56
C LEU A 247 -1.29 14.16 -16.66
N GLY A 248 -1.34 15.41 -17.10
CA GLY A 248 -0.58 15.86 -18.27
C GLY A 248 -1.17 15.36 -19.59
N LEU A 249 -0.32 15.22 -20.61
CA LEU A 249 -0.72 14.97 -22.01
C LEU A 249 -0.34 13.56 -22.51
N THR A 250 0.39 12.78 -21.72
CA THR A 250 0.91 11.47 -22.13
C THR A 250 0.52 10.37 -21.14
N ALA A 251 0.42 9.14 -21.65
CA ALA A 251 0.33 7.92 -20.87
C ALA A 251 1.27 6.87 -21.47
N GLY A 252 2.07 6.23 -20.63
CA GLY A 252 3.10 5.25 -21.02
C GLY A 252 4.42 5.51 -20.28
N ASN A 253 5.14 4.44 -19.92
CA ASN A 253 6.26 4.50 -18.97
C ASN A 253 7.30 5.59 -19.30
N ALA A 254 8.00 5.48 -20.41
CA ALA A 254 9.03 6.44 -20.81
C ALA A 254 8.46 7.82 -21.20
N LEU A 255 7.23 7.86 -21.74
CA LEU A 255 6.58 9.12 -22.12
C LEU A 255 6.25 9.95 -20.86
N GLU A 256 5.74 9.30 -19.83
CA GLU A 256 5.41 9.97 -18.57
C GLU A 256 6.65 10.48 -17.84
N VAL A 257 7.78 9.73 -17.89
CA VAL A 257 9.06 10.22 -17.35
C VAL A 257 9.51 11.46 -18.12
N ARG A 258 9.49 11.43 -19.45
CA ARG A 258 9.89 12.57 -20.28
C ARG A 258 9.03 13.81 -20.06
N GLU A 259 7.74 13.63 -19.82
CA GLU A 259 6.82 14.74 -19.53
C GLU A 259 7.02 15.31 -18.11
N SER A 260 7.51 14.49 -17.18
CA SER A 260 7.72 14.90 -15.78
C SER A 260 9.02 15.68 -15.54
N VAL A 261 9.97 15.63 -16.48
CA VAL A 261 11.25 16.37 -16.47
C VAL A 261 11.10 17.71 -17.14
#